data_9452888b7580f2fa226a72f709c1282a
#
_entry.id   9452888b7580f2fa226a72f709c1282a
#
_cell.length_a   1.000
_cell.length_b   1.000
_cell.length_c   1.000
_cell.angle_alpha   90.00
_cell.angle_beta   90.00
_cell.angle_gamma   90.00
#
_symmetry.space_group_name_H-M   'P 1'
#
loop_
_entity.id
_entity.type
_entity.pdbx_description
1 polymer ?
#
loop_
_entity_poly.entity_id
_entity_poly.type
_entity_poly.pdbx_seq_one_letter_code
_entity_poly.pdbx_strand_id
1 'polypeptide(L)'
;MTYGNLVYIPDTEFGGIIGEILTSTTLDYVELKGYTWRGRLAYKAIEPPAGSNYKAVSGELNAVLKSLIEPEFGGLYVVSSESTGISVSNYQFDRYCTLLEGITKMLKSVGYRLDIRHKREQGVPGYILIRAVPIVDYSDQIELSKDCGLNYTMEDIRDGVNHLIVTGKGELQDRNVFHLYVWPDGSIKKTPYYTGLDEITQVYENTSTETDQLEDQSIDKLTELMSRKKFGMDVEKLGIDVGIGDIVGGRDYLTGMYGAKPVENITCSITAGVISKEYELEGENDNGNS
;
A
#
# COMPACT_ATOMS: atom_id res chain seq x y z
N MET A 1 20.62 25.49 -3.68
CA MET A 1 19.82 24.37 -4.16
C MET A 1 18.85 24.88 -5.18
N THR A 2 18.60 24.15 -6.26
CA THR A 2 17.73 24.55 -7.38
C THR A 2 16.76 23.43 -7.71
N TYR A 3 15.71 23.75 -8.47
CA TYR A 3 14.80 22.76 -9.04
C TYR A 3 15.58 21.67 -9.78
N GLY A 4 15.12 20.43 -9.68
CA GLY A 4 15.75 19.29 -10.31
C GLY A 4 16.97 18.72 -9.58
N ASN A 5 17.47 19.38 -8.53
CA ASN A 5 18.53 18.80 -7.73
C ASN A 5 18.04 17.58 -6.95
N LEU A 6 18.95 16.63 -6.78
CA LEU A 6 18.69 15.40 -6.03
C LEU A 6 19.00 15.60 -4.56
N VAL A 7 18.13 15.10 -3.69
CA VAL A 7 18.36 14.97 -2.24
C VAL A 7 18.23 13.49 -1.90
N TYR A 8 19.22 12.90 -1.25
CA TYR A 8 19.24 11.46 -0.99
C TYR A 8 20.13 11.05 0.18
N ILE A 9 19.83 9.90 0.74
CA ILE A 9 20.72 9.14 1.61
C ILE A 9 21.34 8.02 0.75
N PRO A 10 22.68 7.96 0.61
CA PRO A 10 23.32 6.96 -0.23
C PRO A 10 22.94 5.52 0.17
N ASP A 11 22.86 4.64 -0.82
CA ASP A 11 22.51 3.21 -0.69
C ASP A 11 21.16 2.89 -0.07
N THR A 12 20.29 3.90 0.03
CA THR A 12 18.91 3.75 0.55
C THR A 12 17.87 4.13 -0.49
N GLU A 13 16.61 3.86 -0.18
CA GLU A 13 15.45 4.32 -0.95
C GLU A 13 15.12 5.81 -0.65
N PHE A 14 15.67 6.37 0.43
CA PHE A 14 15.28 7.70 0.89
C PHE A 14 15.95 8.80 0.07
N GLY A 15 15.15 9.47 -0.71
CA GLY A 15 15.59 10.56 -1.57
C GLY A 15 14.56 10.91 -2.63
N GLY A 16 14.85 11.98 -3.38
CA GLY A 16 13.94 12.49 -4.39
C GLY A 16 14.51 13.66 -5.16
N ILE A 17 13.64 14.31 -5.94
CA ILE A 17 13.97 15.42 -6.80
C ILE A 17 13.23 16.67 -6.29
N ILE A 18 13.95 17.77 -6.07
CA ILE A 18 13.35 19.04 -5.65
C ILE A 18 12.45 19.58 -6.78
N GLY A 19 11.17 19.70 -6.49
CA GLY A 19 10.15 20.21 -7.40
C GLY A 19 9.50 21.53 -6.94
N GLU A 20 9.65 21.87 -5.64
CA GLU A 20 9.09 23.07 -5.05
C GLU A 20 10.08 23.71 -4.08
N ILE A 21 10.16 25.02 -4.10
CA ILE A 21 10.96 25.81 -3.16
C ILE A 21 10.04 26.89 -2.57
N LEU A 22 9.81 26.83 -1.27
CA LEU A 22 9.05 27.84 -0.55
C LEU A 22 10.00 28.71 0.26
N THR A 23 9.90 30.03 0.07
CA THR A 23 10.56 31.03 0.89
C THR A 23 9.52 32.01 1.44
N SER A 24 9.70 32.45 2.68
CA SER A 24 8.83 33.44 3.30
C SER A 24 9.66 34.36 4.18
N THR A 25 9.34 35.63 4.20
CA THR A 25 9.98 36.61 5.10
C THR A 25 9.65 36.39 6.59
N THR A 26 8.66 35.55 6.87
CA THR A 26 8.26 35.14 8.23
C THR A 26 8.90 33.84 8.68
N LEU A 27 9.63 33.14 7.78
CA LEU A 27 10.33 31.89 8.07
C LEU A 27 11.83 32.14 8.10
N ASP A 28 12.51 31.60 9.11
CA ASP A 28 13.98 31.64 9.22
C ASP A 28 14.64 30.50 8.42
N TYR A 29 13.87 29.78 7.59
CA TYR A 29 14.34 28.66 6.78
C TYR A 29 13.70 28.65 5.39
N VAL A 30 14.33 27.91 4.47
CA VAL A 30 13.79 27.60 3.14
C VAL A 30 13.23 26.19 3.18
N GLU A 31 11.99 26.02 2.74
CA GLU A 31 11.36 24.72 2.62
C GLU A 31 11.53 24.20 1.18
N LEU A 32 12.03 22.98 1.05
CA LEU A 32 12.21 22.30 -0.23
C LEU A 32 11.30 21.07 -0.24
N LYS A 33 10.45 20.97 -1.26
CA LYS A 33 9.57 19.82 -1.46
C LYS A 33 9.85 19.14 -2.78
N GLY A 34 9.52 17.87 -2.85
CA GLY A 34 9.68 17.11 -4.07
C GLY A 34 9.16 15.69 -3.92
N TYR A 35 9.23 14.95 -4.99
CA TYR A 35 8.76 13.57 -5.01
C TYR A 35 9.91 12.61 -4.79
N THR A 36 9.64 11.58 -3.98
CA THR A 36 10.55 10.46 -3.76
C THR A 36 10.77 9.68 -5.07
N TRP A 37 11.79 8.84 -5.09
CA TRP A 37 12.03 7.95 -6.23
C TRP A 37 10.82 7.10 -6.55
N ARG A 38 10.19 6.52 -5.54
CA ARG A 38 8.96 5.72 -5.65
C ARG A 38 7.79 6.58 -6.11
N GLY A 39 7.61 7.76 -5.53
CA GLY A 39 6.55 8.70 -5.91
C GLY A 39 6.63 9.14 -7.37
N ARG A 40 7.83 9.21 -7.96
CA ARG A 40 7.98 9.52 -9.39
C ARG A 40 7.39 8.44 -10.31
N LEU A 41 7.41 7.17 -9.91
CA LEU A 41 6.77 6.10 -10.67
C LEU A 41 5.23 6.26 -10.70
N ALA A 42 4.64 6.85 -9.67
CA ALA A 42 3.20 7.12 -9.63
C ALA A 42 2.74 8.23 -10.60
N TYR A 43 3.67 9.04 -11.15
CA TYR A 43 3.34 10.07 -12.16
C TYR A 43 3.31 9.55 -13.59
N LYS A 44 3.57 8.28 -13.80
CA LYS A 44 3.48 7.63 -15.11
C LYS A 44 2.31 6.67 -15.10
N ALA A 45 1.57 6.62 -16.19
CA ALA A 45 0.45 5.71 -16.36
C ALA A 45 0.84 4.56 -17.28
N ILE A 46 0.29 3.38 -17.01
CA ILE A 46 0.36 2.24 -17.91
C ILE A 46 -0.82 2.35 -18.89
N GLU A 47 -0.53 2.68 -20.14
CA GLU A 47 -1.52 2.82 -21.18
C GLU A 47 -1.66 1.54 -22.00
N PRO A 48 -2.89 1.14 -22.36
CA PRO A 48 -3.10 0.07 -23.33
C PRO A 48 -2.48 0.42 -24.68
N PRO A 49 -1.85 -0.51 -25.39
CA PRO A 49 -1.42 -0.29 -26.77
C PRO A 49 -2.61 0.04 -27.67
N ALA A 50 -2.38 0.81 -28.73
CA ALA A 50 -3.41 1.16 -29.69
C ALA A 50 -4.15 -0.08 -30.23
N GLY A 51 -5.48 -0.07 -30.13
CA GLY A 51 -6.32 -1.19 -30.55
C GLY A 51 -6.48 -2.33 -29.53
N SER A 52 -5.86 -2.20 -28.34
CA SER A 52 -5.98 -3.16 -27.25
C SER A 52 -6.77 -2.58 -26.07
N ASN A 53 -7.52 -3.43 -25.38
CA ASN A 53 -8.27 -3.00 -24.19
C ASN A 53 -7.35 -2.82 -22.97
N TYR A 54 -6.30 -3.62 -22.86
CA TYR A 54 -5.37 -3.68 -21.74
C TYR A 54 -3.93 -3.83 -22.22
N LYS A 55 -2.98 -3.44 -21.39
CA LYS A 55 -1.57 -3.80 -21.56
C LYS A 55 -1.30 -5.09 -20.81
N ALA A 56 -0.75 -6.07 -21.51
CA ALA A 56 -0.29 -7.33 -20.93
C ALA A 56 1.21 -7.48 -21.14
N VAL A 57 1.87 -8.16 -20.19
CA VAL A 57 3.32 -8.42 -20.23
C VAL A 57 3.61 -9.87 -19.89
N SER A 58 4.71 -10.37 -20.46
CA SER A 58 5.27 -11.70 -20.14
C SER A 58 6.79 -11.59 -20.12
N GLY A 59 7.42 -12.32 -19.24
CA GLY A 59 8.86 -12.38 -19.16
C GLY A 59 9.40 -12.43 -17.73
N GLU A 60 10.71 -12.46 -17.62
CA GLU A 60 11.42 -12.39 -16.35
C GLU A 60 11.17 -11.03 -15.68
N LEU A 61 11.06 -11.00 -14.33
CA LEU A 61 10.59 -9.83 -13.60
C LEU A 61 11.41 -8.58 -13.88
N ASN A 62 12.75 -8.64 -13.76
CA ASN A 62 13.59 -7.47 -13.99
C ASN A 62 13.60 -7.05 -15.47
N ALA A 63 13.47 -7.99 -16.40
CA ALA A 63 13.32 -7.65 -17.82
C ALA A 63 12.01 -6.91 -18.10
N VAL A 64 10.91 -7.34 -17.47
CA VAL A 64 9.61 -6.64 -17.55
C VAL A 64 9.72 -5.25 -16.93
N LEU A 65 10.27 -5.12 -15.70
CA LEU A 65 10.48 -3.82 -15.06
C LEU A 65 11.30 -2.88 -15.96
N LYS A 66 12.38 -3.40 -16.56
CA LYS A 66 13.22 -2.63 -17.48
C LYS A 66 12.44 -2.06 -18.65
N SER A 67 11.60 -2.88 -19.27
CA SER A 67 10.78 -2.46 -20.42
C SER A 67 9.74 -1.39 -20.07
N LEU A 68 9.30 -1.36 -18.81
CA LEU A 68 8.28 -0.40 -18.33
C LEU A 68 8.89 0.89 -17.79
N ILE A 69 10.07 0.83 -17.15
CA ILE A 69 10.62 1.95 -16.38
C ILE A 69 11.66 2.73 -17.17
N GLU A 70 12.67 2.08 -17.75
CA GLU A 70 13.80 2.78 -18.36
C GLU A 70 13.38 3.76 -19.49
N PRO A 71 12.42 3.43 -20.37
CA PRO A 71 11.97 4.36 -21.41
C PRO A 71 11.38 5.67 -20.87
N GLU A 72 10.84 5.64 -19.64
CA GLU A 72 10.12 6.78 -19.08
C GLU A 72 11.00 7.76 -18.31
N PHE A 73 12.22 7.36 -17.89
CA PHE A 73 13.03 8.11 -16.92
C PHE A 73 14.45 8.46 -17.40
N GLY A 74 14.79 8.21 -18.66
CA GLY A 74 15.95 8.80 -19.32
C GLY A 74 17.31 8.50 -18.70
N GLY A 75 17.52 7.31 -18.13
CA GLY A 75 18.84 6.88 -17.63
C GLY A 75 19.12 7.21 -16.17
N LEU A 76 18.28 8.01 -15.49
CA LEU A 76 18.36 8.17 -14.03
C LEU A 76 17.93 6.88 -13.31
N TYR A 77 16.93 6.20 -13.83
CA TYR A 77 16.44 4.92 -13.30
C TYR A 77 17.04 3.79 -14.13
N VAL A 78 17.70 2.88 -13.43
CA VAL A 78 18.36 1.73 -14.03
C VAL A 78 17.81 0.47 -13.37
N VAL A 79 17.27 -0.44 -14.16
CA VAL A 79 16.77 -1.72 -13.64
C VAL A 79 17.90 -2.74 -13.65
N SER A 80 18.01 -3.52 -12.58
CA SER A 80 19.02 -4.57 -12.44
C SER A 80 18.95 -5.55 -13.64
N SER A 81 20.13 -5.91 -14.13
CA SER A 81 20.27 -6.96 -15.14
C SER A 81 20.34 -8.36 -14.55
N GLU A 82 20.36 -8.48 -13.21
CA GLU A 82 20.35 -9.78 -12.53
C GLU A 82 18.99 -10.44 -12.69
N SER A 83 18.97 -11.70 -13.05
CA SER A 83 17.71 -12.45 -13.17
C SER A 83 17.22 -12.87 -11.79
N THR A 84 15.93 -12.68 -11.55
CA THR A 84 15.25 -13.21 -10.36
C THR A 84 14.95 -14.70 -10.45
N GLY A 85 15.04 -15.29 -11.66
CA GLY A 85 14.60 -16.66 -11.95
C GLY A 85 13.08 -16.83 -12.02
N ILE A 86 12.32 -15.76 -11.77
CA ILE A 86 10.84 -15.77 -11.78
C ILE A 86 10.32 -14.96 -12.97
N SER A 87 9.25 -15.46 -13.58
CA SER A 87 8.61 -14.82 -14.74
C SER A 87 7.11 -14.70 -14.53
N VAL A 88 6.54 -13.66 -15.11
CA VAL A 88 5.08 -13.54 -15.28
C VAL A 88 4.68 -13.96 -16.69
N SER A 89 3.48 -14.52 -16.83
CA SER A 89 2.92 -14.92 -18.11
C SER A 89 1.58 -14.25 -18.32
N ASN A 90 1.49 -13.48 -19.39
CA ASN A 90 0.27 -12.74 -19.76
C ASN A 90 -0.36 -11.96 -18.59
N TYR A 91 0.48 -11.32 -17.77
CA TYR A 91 -0.02 -10.48 -16.70
C TYR A 91 -0.67 -9.23 -17.30
N GLN A 92 -1.93 -9.01 -17.00
CA GLN A 92 -2.73 -7.91 -17.50
C GLN A 92 -2.81 -6.81 -16.44
N PHE A 93 -2.39 -5.60 -16.81
CA PHE A 93 -2.50 -4.44 -15.94
C PHE A 93 -3.92 -3.87 -15.93
N ASP A 94 -4.31 -3.27 -14.81
CA ASP A 94 -5.51 -2.45 -14.75
C ASP A 94 -5.38 -1.28 -15.74
N ARG A 95 -6.50 -0.91 -16.34
CA ARG A 95 -6.51 0.12 -17.38
C ARG A 95 -6.18 1.50 -16.78
N TYR A 96 -5.17 2.17 -17.33
CA TYR A 96 -4.69 3.48 -16.87
C TYR A 96 -4.27 3.54 -15.39
N CYS A 97 -3.89 2.42 -14.80
CA CYS A 97 -3.25 2.44 -13.49
C CYS A 97 -1.91 3.18 -13.54
N THR A 98 -1.46 3.70 -12.41
CA THR A 98 -0.13 4.27 -12.33
C THR A 98 0.94 3.19 -12.52
N LEU A 99 2.12 3.59 -12.99
CA LEU A 99 3.24 2.66 -13.17
C LEU A 99 3.61 2.00 -11.84
N LEU A 100 3.58 2.77 -10.73
CA LEU A 100 3.84 2.24 -9.39
C LEU A 100 2.83 1.17 -8.98
N GLU A 101 1.53 1.47 -9.08
CA GLU A 101 0.46 0.53 -8.74
C GLU A 101 0.52 -0.75 -9.57
N GLY A 102 0.64 -0.60 -10.89
CA GLY A 102 0.70 -1.74 -11.81
C GLY A 102 1.87 -2.66 -11.50
N ILE A 103 3.08 -2.10 -11.32
CA ILE A 103 4.28 -2.87 -10.98
C ILE A 103 4.13 -3.54 -9.61
N THR A 104 3.65 -2.79 -8.60
CA THR A 104 3.49 -3.33 -7.24
C THR A 104 2.52 -4.51 -7.21
N LYS A 105 1.36 -4.39 -7.85
CA LYS A 105 0.38 -5.48 -7.98
C LYS A 105 0.96 -6.68 -8.74
N MET A 106 1.69 -6.44 -9.83
CA MET A 106 2.34 -7.49 -10.62
C MET A 106 3.36 -8.26 -9.78
N LEU A 107 4.25 -7.57 -9.08
CA LEU A 107 5.27 -8.21 -8.26
C LEU A 107 4.65 -8.96 -7.07
N LYS A 108 3.65 -8.35 -6.38
CA LYS A 108 2.93 -8.97 -5.26
C LYS A 108 2.25 -10.29 -5.69
N SER A 109 1.75 -10.38 -6.94
CA SER A 109 1.09 -11.60 -7.46
C SER A 109 2.01 -12.82 -7.55
N VAL A 110 3.32 -12.61 -7.53
CA VAL A 110 4.35 -13.67 -7.59
C VAL A 110 5.25 -13.69 -6.36
N GLY A 111 4.83 -13.03 -5.26
CA GLY A 111 5.56 -13.01 -3.99
C GLY A 111 6.80 -12.12 -3.99
N TYR A 112 6.85 -11.12 -4.87
CA TYR A 112 7.95 -10.17 -5.00
C TYR A 112 7.51 -8.75 -4.67
N ARG A 113 8.47 -7.88 -4.34
CA ARG A 113 8.30 -6.44 -4.14
C ARG A 113 9.32 -5.63 -4.90
N LEU A 114 9.06 -4.34 -5.02
CA LEU A 114 9.97 -3.39 -5.65
C LEU A 114 11.00 -2.90 -4.63
N ASP A 115 12.29 -3.10 -4.91
CA ASP A 115 13.41 -2.52 -4.18
C ASP A 115 14.00 -1.38 -5.01
N ILE A 116 14.14 -0.21 -4.38
CA ILE A 116 14.66 1.01 -5.00
C ILE A 116 15.81 1.50 -4.15
N ARG A 117 16.99 1.78 -4.77
CA ARG A 117 18.15 2.28 -4.04
C ARG A 117 18.90 3.32 -4.86
N HIS A 118 19.23 4.44 -4.26
CA HIS A 118 20.18 5.36 -4.86
C HIS A 118 21.58 4.74 -4.83
N LYS A 119 22.23 4.70 -5.97
CA LYS A 119 23.61 4.18 -6.13
C LYS A 119 24.53 5.28 -6.63
N ARG A 120 25.74 5.30 -6.08
CA ARG A 120 26.81 6.17 -6.51
C ARG A 120 28.10 5.38 -6.57
N GLU A 121 28.66 5.30 -7.76
CA GLU A 121 29.94 4.65 -8.02
C GLU A 121 30.98 5.70 -8.42
N GLN A 122 32.27 5.40 -8.17
CA GLN A 122 33.32 6.33 -8.49
C GLN A 122 33.43 6.52 -10.02
N GLY A 123 33.32 7.77 -10.47
CA GLY A 123 33.42 8.10 -11.91
C GLY A 123 32.13 7.90 -12.70
N VAL A 124 31.04 7.49 -12.07
CA VAL A 124 29.72 7.33 -12.69
C VAL A 124 28.73 8.31 -12.05
N PRO A 125 27.88 9.00 -12.82
CA PRO A 125 26.78 9.76 -12.25
C PRO A 125 25.92 8.86 -11.36
N GLY A 126 25.44 9.41 -10.23
CA GLY A 126 24.51 8.68 -9.37
C GLY A 126 23.23 8.27 -10.13
N TYR A 127 22.74 7.08 -9.86
CA TYR A 127 21.55 6.52 -10.48
C TYR A 127 20.66 5.81 -9.45
N ILE A 128 19.43 5.55 -9.84
CA ILE A 128 18.43 4.87 -9.01
C ILE A 128 18.33 3.43 -9.51
N LEU A 129 18.91 2.51 -8.74
CA LEU A 129 18.81 1.08 -9.02
C LEU A 129 17.42 0.58 -8.61
N ILE A 130 16.77 -0.09 -9.54
CA ILE A 130 15.48 -0.73 -9.33
C ILE A 130 15.62 -2.23 -9.58
N ARG A 131 15.01 -3.02 -8.72
CA ARG A 131 14.97 -4.48 -8.88
C ARG A 131 13.75 -5.09 -8.20
N ALA A 132 13.34 -6.24 -8.68
CA ALA A 132 12.40 -7.11 -7.99
C ALA A 132 13.15 -7.95 -6.97
N VAL A 133 12.65 -7.99 -5.73
CA VAL A 133 13.19 -8.84 -4.66
C VAL A 133 12.05 -9.64 -4.02
N PRO A 134 12.31 -10.85 -3.48
CA PRO A 134 11.29 -11.59 -2.76
C PRO A 134 10.72 -10.77 -1.59
N ILE A 135 9.43 -10.91 -1.33
CA ILE A 135 8.82 -10.44 -0.09
C ILE A 135 9.38 -11.30 1.05
N VAL A 136 9.87 -10.64 2.10
CA VAL A 136 10.34 -11.32 3.30
C VAL A 136 9.25 -11.24 4.35
N ASP A 137 8.91 -12.39 4.92
CA ASP A 137 7.98 -12.48 6.05
C ASP A 137 8.78 -12.58 7.34
N TYR A 138 8.68 -11.53 8.16
CA TYR A 138 9.33 -11.44 9.46
C TYR A 138 8.38 -11.81 10.61
N SER A 139 7.11 -12.13 10.34
CA SER A 139 6.09 -12.31 11.38
C SER A 139 6.37 -13.49 12.32
N ASP A 140 6.99 -14.55 11.81
CA ASP A 140 7.37 -15.72 12.62
C ASP A 140 8.68 -15.54 13.40
N GLN A 141 9.43 -14.46 13.11
CA GLN A 141 10.73 -14.18 13.76
C GLN A 141 10.56 -13.23 14.96
N ILE A 142 9.38 -12.69 15.16
CA ILE A 142 9.12 -11.66 16.16
C ILE A 142 8.16 -12.19 17.20
N GLU A 143 8.61 -12.24 18.44
CA GLU A 143 7.77 -12.50 19.60
C GLU A 143 7.43 -11.16 20.26
N LEU A 144 6.13 -10.82 20.26
CA LEU A 144 5.63 -9.58 20.83
C LEU A 144 5.48 -9.76 22.35
N SER A 145 6.42 -9.22 23.10
CA SER A 145 6.37 -9.19 24.57
C SER A 145 6.79 -7.82 25.08
N LYS A 146 6.40 -7.50 26.32
CA LYS A 146 6.84 -6.26 26.98
C LYS A 146 8.37 -6.14 27.07
N ASP A 147 9.05 -7.26 27.14
CA ASP A 147 10.50 -7.34 27.29
C ASP A 147 11.24 -7.03 25.98
N CYS A 148 10.57 -7.15 24.83
CA CYS A 148 11.14 -6.80 23.53
C CYS A 148 11.23 -5.29 23.28
N GLY A 149 10.61 -4.47 24.14
CA GLY A 149 10.63 -3.00 24.01
C GLY A 149 9.90 -2.46 22.78
N LEU A 150 9.09 -3.30 22.13
CA LEU A 150 8.29 -2.95 20.97
C LEU A 150 6.94 -2.36 21.41
N ASN A 151 6.53 -1.29 20.75
CA ASN A 151 5.17 -0.81 20.85
C ASN A 151 4.35 -1.50 19.76
N TYR A 152 3.31 -2.19 20.16
CA TYR A 152 2.35 -2.77 19.22
C TYR A 152 0.93 -2.60 19.75
N THR A 153 -0.01 -2.61 18.84
CA THR A 153 -1.45 -2.61 19.13
C THR A 153 -2.08 -3.75 18.36
N MET A 154 -2.79 -4.62 19.05
CA MET A 154 -3.64 -5.66 18.47
C MET A 154 -5.06 -5.50 18.95
N GLU A 155 -6.00 -5.44 18.03
CA GLU A 155 -7.42 -5.38 18.30
C GLU A 155 -8.14 -6.46 17.48
N ASP A 156 -8.89 -7.32 18.13
CA ASP A 156 -9.74 -8.35 17.48
C ASP A 156 -11.20 -7.99 17.74
N ILE A 157 -11.83 -7.30 16.79
CA ILE A 157 -13.22 -6.87 16.83
C ILE A 157 -14.06 -7.98 16.22
N ARG A 158 -14.85 -8.71 17.04
CA ARG A 158 -15.68 -9.84 16.61
C ARG A 158 -17.16 -9.55 16.56
N ASP A 159 -17.58 -8.45 17.15
CA ASP A 159 -18.96 -7.97 17.19
C ASP A 159 -19.25 -6.93 16.10
N GLY A 160 -18.55 -7.00 14.98
CA GLY A 160 -18.81 -6.16 13.82
C GLY A 160 -20.11 -6.53 13.09
N VAL A 161 -20.65 -5.56 12.35
CA VAL A 161 -21.86 -5.75 11.53
C VAL A 161 -21.60 -6.82 10.48
N ASN A 162 -22.51 -7.79 10.37
CA ASN A 162 -22.43 -8.86 9.37
C ASN A 162 -23.67 -8.92 8.45
N HIS A 163 -24.65 -8.04 8.70
CA HIS A 163 -25.81 -7.84 7.85
C HIS A 163 -26.08 -6.35 7.71
N LEU A 164 -25.96 -5.81 6.51
CA LEU A 164 -26.27 -4.41 6.19
C LEU A 164 -27.56 -4.34 5.37
N ILE A 165 -28.57 -3.65 5.90
CA ILE A 165 -29.79 -3.31 5.17
C ILE A 165 -29.55 -1.95 4.54
N VAL A 166 -29.44 -1.92 3.22
CA VAL A 166 -29.19 -0.70 2.45
C VAL A 166 -30.51 -0.14 1.98
N THR A 167 -30.74 1.15 2.24
CA THR A 167 -31.94 1.85 1.81
C THR A 167 -31.55 3.06 0.94
N GLY A 168 -31.94 3.01 -0.32
CA GLY A 168 -31.66 4.02 -1.34
C GLY A 168 -32.79 5.03 -1.53
N LYS A 169 -32.90 5.56 -2.76
CA LYS A 169 -33.98 6.49 -3.19
C LYS A 169 -35.32 5.83 -3.17
N GLY A 170 -36.37 6.64 -3.02
CA GLY A 170 -37.77 6.24 -2.97
C GLY A 170 -38.38 6.35 -1.59
N GLU A 171 -39.68 6.10 -1.48
CA GLU A 171 -40.44 6.14 -0.23
C GLU A 171 -41.27 4.85 -0.07
N LEU A 172 -41.37 4.39 1.17
CA LEU A 172 -42.20 3.24 1.55
C LEU A 172 -41.94 2.00 0.65
N GLN A 173 -42.91 1.53 -0.09
CA GLN A 173 -42.85 0.34 -0.93
C GLN A 173 -42.02 0.54 -2.22
N ASP A 174 -41.87 1.79 -2.66
CA ASP A 174 -41.13 2.16 -3.87
C ASP A 174 -39.64 2.46 -3.55
N ARG A 175 -39.22 2.32 -2.29
CA ARG A 175 -37.89 2.55 -1.86
C ARG A 175 -36.96 1.40 -2.35
N ASN A 176 -35.80 1.77 -2.91
CA ASN A 176 -34.80 0.79 -3.25
C ASN A 176 -34.18 0.24 -1.95
N VAL A 177 -34.38 -1.06 -1.69
CA VAL A 177 -33.83 -1.74 -0.51
C VAL A 177 -33.17 -3.04 -0.94
N PHE A 178 -31.92 -3.24 -0.50
CA PHE A 178 -31.23 -4.51 -0.66
C PHE A 178 -30.38 -4.82 0.56
N HIS A 179 -29.89 -6.07 0.63
CA HIS A 179 -29.16 -6.60 1.78
C HIS A 179 -27.78 -7.06 1.36
N LEU A 180 -26.78 -6.78 2.21
CA LEU A 180 -25.42 -7.28 2.08
C LEU A 180 -25.05 -8.05 3.35
N TYR A 181 -24.38 -9.18 3.18
CA TYR A 181 -24.01 -10.08 4.26
C TYR A 181 -22.53 -10.43 4.21
N VAL A 182 -21.86 -10.37 5.36
CA VAL A 182 -20.48 -10.82 5.51
C VAL A 182 -20.48 -12.34 5.75
N TRP A 183 -19.59 -13.04 5.07
CA TRP A 183 -19.36 -14.47 5.24
C TRP A 183 -18.11 -14.72 6.11
N PRO A 184 -17.90 -15.95 6.66
CA PRO A 184 -16.76 -16.24 7.52
C PRO A 184 -15.39 -16.01 6.89
N ASP A 185 -15.31 -16.05 5.56
CA ASP A 185 -14.11 -15.77 4.77
C ASP A 185 -13.87 -14.26 4.55
N GLY A 186 -14.71 -13.39 5.13
CA GLY A 186 -14.69 -11.95 4.94
C GLY A 186 -15.33 -11.46 3.63
N SER A 187 -15.82 -12.37 2.78
CA SER A 187 -16.50 -11.98 1.55
C SER A 187 -17.88 -11.41 1.81
N ILE A 188 -18.27 -10.38 1.03
CA ILE A 188 -19.59 -9.75 1.11
C ILE A 188 -20.47 -10.31 -0.01
N LYS A 189 -21.66 -10.81 0.34
CA LYS A 189 -22.62 -11.43 -0.58
C LYS A 189 -24.04 -10.92 -0.32
N LYS A 190 -24.93 -11.17 -1.27
CA LYS A 190 -26.38 -10.87 -1.14
C LYS A 190 -27.18 -12.00 -0.48
N THR A 191 -26.51 -13.07 -0.03
CA THR A 191 -27.14 -14.21 0.61
C THR A 191 -26.70 -14.30 2.06
N PRO A 192 -27.61 -14.53 3.04
CA PRO A 192 -27.29 -14.59 4.44
C PRO A 192 -26.43 -15.81 4.78
N TYR A 193 -25.59 -15.68 5.79
CA TYR A 193 -24.84 -16.76 6.41
C TYR A 193 -25.12 -16.84 7.92
N TYR A 194 -24.92 -15.72 8.64
CA TYR A 194 -25.19 -15.64 10.06
C TYR A 194 -26.69 -15.47 10.32
N THR A 195 -27.18 -16.06 11.41
CA THR A 195 -28.59 -16.01 11.81
C THR A 195 -28.72 -15.99 13.33
N GLY A 196 -29.86 -15.53 13.84
CA GLY A 196 -30.15 -15.55 15.27
C GLY A 196 -29.23 -14.63 16.07
N LEU A 197 -28.56 -15.17 17.10
CA LEU A 197 -27.69 -14.39 17.98
C LEU A 197 -26.38 -13.96 17.30
N ASP A 198 -25.97 -14.66 16.26
CA ASP A 198 -24.74 -14.35 15.52
C ASP A 198 -24.96 -13.29 14.45
N GLU A 199 -26.20 -12.91 14.17
CA GLU A 199 -26.53 -11.87 13.21
C GLU A 199 -26.52 -10.49 13.86
N ILE A 200 -25.65 -9.60 13.36
CA ILE A 200 -25.54 -8.21 13.81
C ILE A 200 -25.89 -7.34 12.64
N THR A 201 -27.09 -6.74 12.71
CA THR A 201 -27.68 -5.99 11.61
C THR A 201 -27.55 -4.48 11.83
N GLN A 202 -27.20 -3.75 10.79
CA GLN A 202 -27.28 -2.28 10.74
C GLN A 202 -28.03 -1.82 9.49
N VAL A 203 -28.72 -0.68 9.59
CA VAL A 203 -29.34 -0.03 8.45
C VAL A 203 -28.43 1.09 7.96
N TYR A 204 -28.14 1.09 6.66
CA TYR A 204 -27.43 2.16 5.98
C TYR A 204 -28.35 2.87 5.01
N GLU A 205 -28.63 4.13 5.28
CA GLU A 205 -29.48 4.99 4.45
C GLU A 205 -28.63 5.92 3.59
N ASN A 206 -28.78 5.82 2.27
CA ASN A 206 -28.14 6.72 1.32
C ASN A 206 -29.11 7.05 0.17
N THR A 207 -29.84 8.15 0.34
CA THR A 207 -30.86 8.62 -0.62
C THR A 207 -30.29 9.54 -1.70
N SER A 208 -29.04 9.93 -1.60
CA SER A 208 -28.39 10.88 -2.52
C SER A 208 -27.70 10.22 -3.71
N THR A 209 -27.33 8.94 -3.59
CA THR A 209 -26.52 8.21 -4.57
C THR A 209 -27.41 7.48 -5.59
N GLU A 210 -26.96 7.44 -6.85
CA GLU A 210 -27.61 6.64 -7.89
C GLU A 210 -27.43 5.13 -7.61
N THR A 211 -28.36 4.31 -8.10
CA THR A 211 -28.44 2.88 -7.77
C THR A 211 -27.15 2.12 -8.07
N ASP A 212 -26.48 2.44 -9.18
CA ASP A 212 -25.26 1.73 -9.62
C ASP A 212 -24.05 2.00 -8.71
N GLN A 213 -23.97 3.18 -8.10
CA GLN A 213 -22.92 3.55 -7.16
C GLN A 213 -23.27 3.22 -5.71
N LEU A 214 -24.54 3.01 -5.41
CA LEU A 214 -25.01 2.73 -4.07
C LEU A 214 -24.48 1.38 -3.55
N GLU A 215 -24.39 0.38 -4.43
CA GLU A 215 -23.89 -0.94 -4.07
C GLU A 215 -22.42 -0.88 -3.66
N ASP A 216 -21.57 -0.22 -4.44
CA ASP A 216 -20.13 -0.07 -4.15
C ASP A 216 -19.91 0.67 -2.83
N GLN A 217 -20.58 1.81 -2.63
CA GLN A 217 -20.49 2.56 -1.37
C GLN A 217 -21.00 1.78 -0.17
N SER A 218 -21.98 0.89 -0.37
CA SER A 218 -22.50 0.05 0.69
C SER A 218 -21.57 -1.10 1.04
N ILE A 219 -20.82 -1.62 0.07
CA ILE A 219 -19.75 -2.60 0.29
C ILE A 219 -18.62 -1.96 1.09
N ASP A 220 -18.20 -0.75 0.73
CA ASP A 220 -17.19 0.01 1.46
C ASP A 220 -17.64 0.25 2.92
N LYS A 221 -18.90 0.68 3.08
CA LYS A 221 -19.48 0.90 4.42
C LYS A 221 -19.56 -0.37 5.26
N LEU A 222 -19.94 -1.50 4.68
CA LEU A 222 -19.98 -2.77 5.40
C LEU A 222 -18.57 -3.25 5.73
N THR A 223 -17.60 -3.04 4.85
CA THR A 223 -16.19 -3.36 5.09
C THR A 223 -15.62 -2.58 6.28
N GLU A 224 -16.03 -1.31 6.45
CA GLU A 224 -15.67 -0.50 7.63
C GLU A 224 -16.27 -1.04 8.93
N LEU A 225 -17.52 -1.52 8.88
CA LEU A 225 -18.31 -1.92 10.06
C LEU A 225 -18.15 -3.39 10.47
N MET A 226 -17.66 -4.25 9.57
CA MET A 226 -17.56 -5.69 9.83
C MET A 226 -16.49 -6.04 10.89
N SER A 227 -16.56 -7.24 11.40
CA SER A 227 -15.53 -7.78 12.28
C SER A 227 -14.16 -7.73 11.61
N ARG A 228 -13.16 -7.24 12.32
CA ARG A 228 -11.82 -7.04 11.78
C ARG A 228 -10.75 -7.19 12.84
N LYS A 229 -9.57 -7.53 12.40
CA LYS A 229 -8.36 -7.45 13.22
C LYS A 229 -7.56 -6.23 12.83
N LYS A 230 -7.22 -5.41 13.82
CA LYS A 230 -6.27 -4.32 13.64
C LYS A 230 -4.94 -4.74 14.24
N PHE A 231 -3.88 -4.43 13.54
CA PHE A 231 -2.53 -4.66 13.99
C PHE A 231 -1.66 -3.46 13.58
N GLY A 232 -1.00 -2.86 14.54
CA GLY A 232 -0.02 -1.81 14.37
C GLY A 232 1.23 -2.13 15.19
N MET A 233 2.41 -1.81 14.68
CA MET A 233 3.68 -2.12 15.34
C MET A 233 4.75 -1.08 14.99
N ASP A 234 5.54 -0.68 16.01
CA ASP A 234 6.74 0.13 15.84
C ASP A 234 7.92 -0.77 15.42
N VAL A 235 8.20 -0.79 14.12
CA VAL A 235 9.23 -1.69 13.53
C VAL A 235 10.65 -1.16 13.72
N GLU A 236 10.84 0.15 14.02
CA GLU A 236 12.17 0.77 14.15
C GLU A 236 13.06 0.07 15.18
N LYS A 237 12.46 -0.41 16.25
CA LYS A 237 13.17 -1.06 17.35
C LYS A 237 13.61 -2.49 17.08
N LEU A 238 13.16 -3.10 15.99
CA LEU A 238 13.48 -4.50 15.68
C LEU A 238 14.92 -4.70 15.22
N GLY A 239 15.62 -3.65 14.78
CA GLY A 239 16.99 -3.75 14.27
C GLY A 239 17.11 -4.53 12.94
N ILE A 240 15.99 -4.76 12.24
CA ILE A 240 15.93 -5.41 10.92
C ILE A 240 15.71 -4.38 9.82
N ASP A 241 16.27 -4.61 8.64
CA ASP A 241 16.08 -3.73 7.47
C ASP A 241 14.84 -4.19 6.69
N VAL A 242 13.69 -3.68 7.09
CA VAL A 242 12.39 -3.98 6.47
C VAL A 242 12.16 -3.03 5.31
N GLY A 243 11.73 -3.56 4.18
CA GLY A 243 11.37 -2.77 3.00
C GLY A 243 9.85 -2.68 2.79
N ILE A 244 9.42 -1.72 1.96
CA ILE A 244 8.02 -1.60 1.55
C ILE A 244 7.59 -2.88 0.83
N GLY A 245 6.51 -3.50 1.31
CA GLY A 245 5.98 -4.77 0.83
C GLY A 245 6.44 -5.99 1.62
N ASP A 246 7.44 -5.90 2.50
CA ASP A 246 7.77 -6.97 3.44
C ASP A 246 6.67 -7.11 4.50
N ILE A 247 6.51 -8.31 5.04
CA ILE A 247 5.47 -8.59 6.04
C ILE A 247 6.11 -8.52 7.43
N VAL A 248 5.50 -7.72 8.29
CA VAL A 248 5.86 -7.64 9.71
C VAL A 248 4.67 -8.06 10.56
N GLY A 249 4.95 -8.54 11.74
CA GLY A 249 3.91 -9.02 12.63
C GLY A 249 4.51 -9.83 13.77
N GLY A 250 3.66 -10.54 14.46
CA GLY A 250 4.07 -11.42 15.53
C GLY A 250 2.90 -11.90 16.35
N ARG A 251 3.20 -12.65 17.39
CA ARG A 251 2.24 -13.18 18.34
C ARG A 251 2.34 -12.42 19.66
N ASP A 252 1.21 -11.92 20.15
CA ASP A 252 1.14 -11.40 21.52
C ASP A 252 1.14 -12.58 22.53
N TYR A 253 2.11 -12.55 23.43
CA TYR A 253 2.32 -13.63 24.39
C TYR A 253 1.21 -13.74 25.45
N LEU A 254 0.58 -12.62 25.80
CA LEU A 254 -0.46 -12.59 26.85
C LEU A 254 -1.80 -13.12 26.36
N THR A 255 -2.20 -12.73 25.17
CA THR A 255 -3.51 -13.07 24.59
C THR A 255 -3.44 -14.21 23.59
N GLY A 256 -2.22 -14.55 23.10
CA GLY A 256 -2.02 -15.49 22.01
C GLY A 256 -2.49 -14.98 20.65
N MET A 257 -2.94 -13.74 20.57
CA MET A 257 -3.32 -13.13 19.30
C MET A 257 -2.12 -13.04 18.37
N TYR A 258 -2.36 -13.28 17.09
CA TYR A 258 -1.38 -13.17 16.02
C TYR A 258 -1.85 -12.12 15.00
N GLY A 259 -0.94 -11.25 14.63
CA GLY A 259 -1.15 -10.26 13.57
C GLY A 259 0.05 -10.21 12.64
N ALA A 260 -0.21 -10.09 11.35
CA ALA A 260 0.82 -9.86 10.34
C ALA A 260 0.25 -8.98 9.23
N LYS A 261 1.03 -7.99 8.81
CA LYS A 261 0.63 -7.01 7.79
C LYS A 261 1.83 -6.65 6.91
N PRO A 262 1.63 -6.42 5.60
CA PRO A 262 2.64 -5.81 4.75
C PRO A 262 2.94 -4.38 5.19
N VAL A 263 4.19 -3.96 5.03
CA VAL A 263 4.58 -2.56 5.15
C VAL A 263 4.13 -1.83 3.88
N GLU A 264 3.26 -0.84 4.05
CA GLU A 264 2.73 -0.05 2.95
C GLU A 264 3.60 1.17 2.64
N ASN A 265 4.09 1.82 3.70
CA ASN A 265 4.91 3.02 3.56
C ASN A 265 6.01 3.08 4.63
N ILE A 266 7.10 3.80 4.31
CA ILE A 266 8.18 4.08 5.25
C ILE A 266 8.51 5.57 5.17
N THR A 267 8.28 6.29 6.25
CA THR A 267 8.68 7.69 6.40
C THR A 267 10.03 7.77 7.08
N CYS A 268 11.01 8.38 6.42
CA CYS A 268 12.34 8.62 6.98
C CYS A 268 12.50 10.10 7.31
N SER A 269 12.78 10.40 8.56
CA SER A 269 13.04 11.74 9.05
C SER A 269 14.48 11.91 9.51
N ILE A 270 15.07 13.08 9.24
CA ILE A 270 16.40 13.45 9.73
C ILE A 270 16.27 14.73 10.52
N THR A 271 16.46 14.65 11.82
CA THR A 271 16.40 15.80 12.70
C THR A 271 17.68 15.91 13.51
N ALA A 272 18.37 17.03 13.41
CA ALA A 272 19.65 17.27 14.10
C ALA A 272 20.71 16.16 13.85
N GLY A 273 20.70 15.55 12.66
CA GLY A 273 21.63 14.47 12.30
C GLY A 273 21.23 13.08 12.78
N VAL A 274 20.09 12.95 13.45
CA VAL A 274 19.51 11.65 13.85
C VAL A 274 18.50 11.22 12.78
N ILE A 275 18.65 9.97 12.28
CA ILE A 275 17.74 9.35 11.34
C ILE A 275 16.72 8.54 12.13
N SER A 276 15.44 8.78 11.88
CA SER A 276 14.32 7.97 12.37
C SER A 276 13.46 7.47 11.21
N LYS A 277 12.88 6.30 11.37
CA LYS A 277 11.99 5.68 10.39
C LYS A 277 10.65 5.38 11.07
N GLU A 278 9.57 5.72 10.41
CA GLU A 278 8.22 5.35 10.81
C GLU A 278 7.64 4.43 9.72
N TYR A 279 7.02 3.34 10.15
CA TYR A 279 6.49 2.32 9.28
C TYR A 279 4.97 2.31 9.37
N GLU A 280 4.33 2.37 8.23
CA GLU A 280 2.90 2.31 8.07
C GLU A 280 2.52 0.95 7.49
N LEU A 281 1.58 0.26 8.13
CA LEU A 281 1.15 -1.07 7.72
C LEU A 281 -0.15 -1.00 6.91
N GLU A 282 -0.32 -1.93 5.98
CA GLU A 282 -1.50 -2.01 5.11
C GLU A 282 -2.80 -2.02 5.94
N GLY A 283 -3.69 -1.04 5.68
CA GLY A 283 -4.96 -0.88 6.39
C GLY A 283 -4.87 -0.21 7.77
N GLU A 284 -3.76 0.47 8.11
CA GLU A 284 -3.62 1.23 9.37
C GLU A 284 -4.25 2.63 9.27
N ASN A 285 -4.36 3.19 8.07
CA ASN A 285 -4.89 4.54 7.80
C ASN A 285 -6.38 4.61 7.48
N ASP A 286 -7.15 3.54 7.64
CA ASP A 286 -8.62 3.61 7.51
C ASP A 286 -9.33 4.38 8.66
N ASN A 287 -8.56 5.06 9.52
CA ASN A 287 -9.13 5.99 10.49
C ASN A 287 -9.14 7.40 9.88
N GLY A 288 -10.23 7.65 9.17
CA GLY A 288 -10.67 8.92 8.64
C GLY A 288 -10.03 10.18 9.23
N ASN A 289 -9.37 10.91 8.36
CA ASN A 289 -9.31 12.35 8.48
C ASN A 289 -10.60 12.89 7.85
N SER A 290 -11.59 13.18 8.70
CA SER A 290 -12.74 14.04 8.39
C SER A 290 -12.37 15.49 8.67
#